data_08755b90cc3ec3ca2f5dd4456403771e
#
_entry.id   08755b90cc3ec3ca2f5dd4456403771e
#
_cell.length_a   1.000
_cell.length_b   1.000
_cell.length_c   1.000
_cell.angle_alpha   90.00
_cell.angle_beta   90.00
_cell.angle_gamma   90.00
#
_symmetry.space_group_name_H-M   'P 1'
#
loop_
_entity.id
_entity.type
_entity.pdbx_description
1 polymer ?
#
loop_
_entity_poly.entity_id
_entity_poly.type
_entity_poly.pdbx_seq_one_letter_code
_entity_poly.pdbx_strand_id
1 'polypeptide(L)'
;MSQAKVALVTGASSGIGKAIADRLAADGFRVFGTARKPARDDVDGIAMLPLDVTNDRSVAACVKTVIDRGGQLDVVVNNAGYLLAGAVEEATIDQAKAQLETNFFGVVRMTQAVLPHMRERKAGHLITISSLAGLVPVPFWGYYNASKFAVEGLLETLRHEVRPFGIQVAMVEPGAIKTPFYAQPSATPMPAYARWREPALGAMAEFERKAPGPDLVAAKVSQIARTTKPKLRHRVTREAKMFSFLRWLLPAGAFEAGVRSGFKIPK
;
A
#
# COMPACT_ATOMS: atom_id res chain seq x y z
N MET A 1 15.65 -24.86 18.06
CA MET A 1 15.08 -23.48 17.97
C MET A 1 14.44 -23.36 16.59
N SER A 2 13.18 -22.93 16.47
CA SER A 2 12.57 -22.71 15.17
C SER A 2 13.29 -21.55 14.47
N GLN A 3 13.59 -21.71 13.19
CA GLN A 3 14.20 -20.67 12.39
C GLN A 3 13.30 -19.42 12.38
N ALA A 4 13.87 -18.22 12.52
CA ALA A 4 13.11 -16.98 12.45
C ALA A 4 12.41 -16.84 11.10
N LYS A 5 11.13 -16.43 11.10
CA LYS A 5 10.40 -16.14 9.87
C LYS A 5 11.05 -14.99 9.11
N VAL A 6 11.07 -15.08 7.79
CA VAL A 6 11.66 -14.08 6.90
C VAL A 6 10.58 -13.20 6.30
N ALA A 7 10.77 -11.89 6.39
CA ALA A 7 9.85 -10.88 5.84
C ALA A 7 10.57 -9.97 4.84
N LEU A 8 9.89 -9.66 3.73
CA LEU A 8 10.31 -8.67 2.74
C LEU A 8 9.31 -7.51 2.74
N VAL A 9 9.81 -6.27 2.93
CA VAL A 9 8.98 -5.06 2.95
C VAL A 9 9.41 -4.12 1.84
N THR A 10 8.51 -3.85 0.88
CA THR A 10 8.82 -2.93 -0.21
C THR A 10 8.63 -1.47 0.21
N GLY A 11 9.56 -0.58 -0.21
CA GLY A 11 9.49 0.84 0.16
C GLY A 11 9.71 1.10 1.66
N ALA A 12 10.69 0.42 2.26
CA ALA A 12 10.97 0.46 3.71
C ALA A 12 11.92 1.60 4.15
N SER A 13 12.28 2.52 3.26
CA SER A 13 13.19 3.63 3.59
C SER A 13 12.56 4.73 4.45
N SER A 14 11.25 4.83 4.50
CA SER A 14 10.52 5.86 5.24
C SER A 14 9.06 5.49 5.52
N GLY A 15 8.37 6.31 6.30
CA GLY A 15 6.92 6.25 6.49
C GLY A 15 6.40 4.91 6.98
N ILE A 16 5.30 4.45 6.39
CA ILE A 16 4.63 3.19 6.76
C ILE A 16 5.57 1.99 6.58
N GLY A 17 6.31 1.93 5.45
CA GLY A 17 7.21 0.82 5.16
C GLY A 17 8.33 0.67 6.19
N LYS A 18 8.94 1.79 6.62
CA LYS A 18 9.96 1.77 7.68
C LYS A 18 9.36 1.28 9.00
N ALA A 19 8.24 1.85 9.42
CA ALA A 19 7.58 1.43 10.67
C ALA A 19 7.18 -0.05 10.67
N ILE A 20 6.76 -0.59 9.51
CA ILE A 20 6.47 -2.02 9.37
C ILE A 20 7.74 -2.86 9.52
N ALA A 21 8.83 -2.47 8.85
CA ALA A 21 10.09 -3.18 8.91
C ALA A 21 10.66 -3.21 10.33
N ASP A 22 10.69 -2.05 11.00
CA ASP A 22 11.12 -1.91 12.40
C ASP A 22 10.26 -2.80 13.33
N ARG A 23 8.95 -2.77 13.15
CA ARG A 23 8.04 -3.56 13.99
C ARG A 23 8.20 -5.06 13.78
N LEU A 24 8.33 -5.53 12.55
CA LEU A 24 8.54 -6.95 12.26
C LEU A 24 9.88 -7.43 12.81
N ALA A 25 10.94 -6.61 12.71
CA ALA A 25 12.25 -6.92 13.31
C ALA A 25 12.16 -7.03 14.85
N ALA A 26 11.49 -6.08 15.50
CA ALA A 26 11.24 -6.12 16.94
C ALA A 26 10.40 -7.35 17.37
N ASP A 27 9.54 -7.84 16.51
CA ASP A 27 8.72 -9.05 16.74
C ASP A 27 9.46 -10.36 16.36
N GLY A 28 10.76 -10.31 16.08
CA GLY A 28 11.62 -11.47 15.87
C GLY A 28 11.66 -12.02 14.44
N PHE A 29 11.16 -11.26 13.45
CA PHE A 29 11.34 -11.60 12.04
C PHE A 29 12.75 -11.21 11.57
N ARG A 30 13.32 -12.01 10.66
CA ARG A 30 14.45 -11.58 9.85
C ARG A 30 13.90 -10.72 8.70
N VAL A 31 14.18 -9.41 8.73
CA VAL A 31 13.56 -8.46 7.82
C VAL A 31 14.53 -8.02 6.72
N PHE A 32 14.04 -8.03 5.49
CA PHE A 32 14.63 -7.37 4.34
C PHE A 32 13.74 -6.19 3.96
N GLY A 33 14.27 -4.97 4.12
CA GLY A 33 13.65 -3.74 3.64
C GLY A 33 14.13 -3.41 2.24
N THR A 34 13.36 -2.62 1.47
CA THR A 34 13.83 -2.19 0.17
C THR A 34 13.62 -0.70 -0.09
N ALA A 35 14.46 -0.16 -0.97
CA ALA A 35 14.33 1.16 -1.57
C ALA A 35 14.88 1.13 -3.00
N ARG A 36 14.50 2.10 -3.85
CA ARG A 36 15.11 2.22 -5.19
C ARG A 36 16.63 2.42 -5.15
N LYS A 37 17.08 3.23 -4.20
CA LYS A 37 18.50 3.48 -3.92
C LYS A 37 18.67 3.47 -2.39
N PRO A 38 18.99 2.33 -1.77
CA PRO A 38 19.26 2.28 -0.33
C PRO A 38 20.48 3.16 0.01
N ALA A 39 20.36 3.94 1.06
CA ALA A 39 21.48 4.77 1.53
C ALA A 39 22.56 3.93 2.23
N ARG A 40 22.17 2.77 2.78
CA ARG A 40 23.03 1.80 3.49
C ARG A 40 22.48 0.40 3.25
N ASP A 41 23.36 -0.60 3.33
CA ASP A 41 23.00 -2.02 3.17
C ASP A 41 22.32 -2.61 4.43
N ASP A 42 22.49 -1.96 5.57
CA ASP A 42 21.83 -2.29 6.82
C ASP A 42 21.38 -1.01 7.54
N VAL A 43 20.18 -1.04 8.09
CA VAL A 43 19.60 0.03 8.92
C VAL A 43 18.95 -0.62 10.13
N ASP A 44 19.51 -0.42 11.31
CA ASP A 44 19.00 -0.93 12.58
C ASP A 44 18.79 -2.46 12.59
N GLY A 45 19.70 -3.22 11.93
CA GLY A 45 19.62 -4.68 11.82
C GLY A 45 18.66 -5.18 10.72
N ILE A 46 18.12 -4.27 9.89
CA ILE A 46 17.30 -4.59 8.74
C ILE A 46 18.16 -4.49 7.48
N ALA A 47 18.33 -5.62 6.78
CA ALA A 47 19.05 -5.64 5.52
C ALA A 47 18.29 -4.86 4.44
N MET A 48 18.88 -3.80 3.90
CA MET A 48 18.28 -2.96 2.88
C MET A 48 18.74 -3.38 1.48
N LEU A 49 17.80 -3.71 0.61
CA LEU A 49 18.07 -4.15 -0.77
C LEU A 49 17.58 -3.14 -1.80
N PRO A 50 18.28 -2.98 -2.93
CA PRO A 50 17.78 -2.19 -4.05
C PRO A 50 16.58 -2.88 -4.69
N LEU A 51 15.50 -2.12 -4.89
CA LEU A 51 14.31 -2.60 -5.57
C LEU A 51 13.58 -1.45 -6.26
N ASP A 52 13.41 -1.59 -7.57
CA ASP A 52 12.43 -0.84 -8.35
C ASP A 52 11.29 -1.79 -8.74
N VAL A 53 10.11 -1.59 -8.16
CA VAL A 53 8.94 -2.44 -8.40
C VAL A 53 8.37 -2.31 -9.82
N THR A 54 8.83 -1.32 -10.59
CA THR A 54 8.44 -1.12 -11.99
C THR A 54 9.35 -1.88 -12.97
N ASN A 55 10.38 -2.58 -12.46
CA ASN A 55 11.36 -3.29 -13.27
C ASN A 55 11.40 -4.78 -12.93
N ASP A 56 11.05 -5.63 -13.89
CA ASP A 56 10.97 -7.08 -13.71
C ASP A 56 12.29 -7.71 -13.25
N ARG A 57 13.43 -7.25 -13.81
CA ARG A 57 14.77 -7.77 -13.44
C ARG A 57 15.13 -7.38 -12.00
N SER A 58 14.78 -6.15 -11.61
CA SER A 58 15.00 -5.68 -10.24
C SER A 58 14.19 -6.49 -9.24
N VAL A 59 12.94 -6.78 -9.55
CA VAL A 59 12.05 -7.61 -8.72
C VAL A 59 12.58 -9.02 -8.58
N ALA A 60 12.94 -9.67 -9.70
CA ALA A 60 13.46 -11.04 -9.70
C ALA A 60 14.78 -11.14 -8.91
N ALA A 61 15.71 -10.20 -9.11
CA ALA A 61 16.99 -10.17 -8.39
C ALA A 61 16.79 -9.96 -6.89
N CYS A 62 15.89 -9.05 -6.48
CA CYS A 62 15.60 -8.80 -5.09
C CYS A 62 14.99 -10.04 -4.41
N VAL A 63 13.97 -10.66 -4.99
CA VAL A 63 13.33 -11.85 -4.44
C VAL A 63 14.32 -13.01 -4.33
N LYS A 64 15.14 -13.24 -5.36
CA LYS A 64 16.20 -14.24 -5.33
C LYS A 64 17.16 -13.98 -4.17
N THR A 65 17.66 -12.75 -4.02
CA THR A 65 18.58 -12.37 -2.93
C THR A 65 17.96 -12.64 -1.54
N VAL A 66 16.67 -12.33 -1.35
CA VAL A 66 15.98 -12.59 -0.09
C VAL A 66 15.91 -14.09 0.20
N ILE A 67 15.59 -14.90 -0.80
CA ILE A 67 15.50 -16.37 -0.65
C ILE A 67 16.89 -16.96 -0.37
N ASP A 68 17.91 -16.57 -1.13
CA ASP A 68 19.29 -17.06 -0.95
C ASP A 68 19.85 -16.70 0.43
N ARG A 69 19.66 -15.46 0.87
CA ARG A 69 20.18 -14.99 2.16
C ARG A 69 19.31 -15.40 3.36
N GLY A 70 18.00 -15.47 3.16
CA GLY A 70 17.02 -15.80 4.19
C GLY A 70 16.79 -17.29 4.38
N GLY A 71 17.09 -18.10 3.36
CA GLY A 71 16.75 -19.52 3.31
C GLY A 71 15.26 -19.79 3.02
N GLN A 72 14.41 -18.80 3.22
CA GLN A 72 12.96 -18.84 3.00
C GLN A 72 12.39 -17.43 2.86
N LEU A 73 11.12 -17.34 2.43
CA LEU A 73 10.36 -16.09 2.41
C LEU A 73 8.93 -16.37 2.89
N ASP A 74 8.62 -15.94 4.10
CA ASP A 74 7.35 -16.23 4.77
C ASP A 74 6.33 -15.12 4.62
N VAL A 75 6.78 -13.86 4.59
CA VAL A 75 5.92 -12.67 4.56
C VAL A 75 6.43 -11.69 3.52
N VAL A 76 5.56 -11.26 2.63
CA VAL A 76 5.82 -10.14 1.72
C VAL A 76 4.84 -9.02 2.02
N VAL A 77 5.37 -7.82 2.25
CA VAL A 77 4.57 -6.61 2.43
C VAL A 77 4.76 -5.68 1.24
N ASN A 78 3.76 -5.64 0.36
CA ASN A 78 3.68 -4.70 -0.75
C ASN A 78 3.25 -3.34 -0.20
N ASN A 79 4.21 -2.44 0.01
CA ASN A 79 3.98 -1.09 0.52
C ASN A 79 4.46 0.01 -0.42
N ALA A 80 5.42 -0.27 -1.31
CA ALA A 80 5.93 0.72 -2.25
C ALA A 80 4.81 1.37 -3.06
N GLY A 81 4.79 2.70 -3.11
CA GLY A 81 3.78 3.47 -3.82
C GLY A 81 3.92 4.97 -3.58
N TYR A 82 3.19 5.74 -4.37
CA TYR A 82 3.10 7.19 -4.24
C TYR A 82 1.70 7.68 -4.66
N LEU A 83 1.42 8.96 -4.51
CA LEU A 83 0.16 9.62 -4.86
C LEU A 83 0.38 10.62 -5.99
N LEU A 84 -0.40 10.55 -7.04
CA LEU A 84 -0.57 11.62 -8.03
C LEU A 84 -1.79 12.45 -7.65
N ALA A 85 -1.57 13.72 -7.30
CA ALA A 85 -2.59 14.67 -6.87
C ALA A 85 -2.90 15.70 -7.97
N GLY A 86 -4.16 15.92 -8.26
CA GLY A 86 -4.67 16.86 -9.26
C GLY A 86 -5.98 16.38 -9.86
N ALA A 87 -6.64 17.23 -10.65
CA ALA A 87 -7.80 16.82 -11.43
C ALA A 87 -7.39 15.77 -12.47
N VAL A 88 -8.33 14.90 -12.85
CA VAL A 88 -8.07 13.85 -13.85
C VAL A 88 -7.55 14.44 -15.18
N GLU A 89 -8.10 15.57 -15.59
CA GLU A 89 -7.71 16.28 -16.81
C GLU A 89 -6.31 16.93 -16.73
N GLU A 90 -5.83 17.24 -15.53
CA GLU A 90 -4.54 17.90 -15.30
C GLU A 90 -3.32 16.97 -15.39
N ALA A 91 -3.55 15.67 -15.30
CA ALA A 91 -2.47 14.69 -15.38
C ALA A 91 -2.28 14.20 -16.83
N THR A 92 -1.02 14.05 -17.24
CA THR A 92 -0.72 13.42 -18.53
C THR A 92 -0.99 11.92 -18.48
N ILE A 93 -1.19 11.30 -19.65
CA ILE A 93 -1.32 9.84 -19.75
C ILE A 93 -0.09 9.12 -19.20
N ASP A 94 1.10 9.68 -19.38
CA ASP A 94 2.33 9.09 -18.85
C ASP A 94 2.37 9.13 -17.31
N GLN A 95 1.91 10.22 -16.69
CA GLN A 95 1.76 10.28 -15.23
C GLN A 95 0.72 9.27 -14.73
N ALA A 96 -0.41 9.13 -15.44
CA ALA A 96 -1.43 8.15 -15.11
C ALA A 96 -0.89 6.73 -15.19
N LYS A 97 -0.18 6.39 -16.28
CA LYS A 97 0.49 5.09 -16.45
C LYS A 97 1.52 4.84 -15.35
N ALA A 98 2.39 5.83 -15.05
CA ALA A 98 3.41 5.70 -14.01
C ALA A 98 2.81 5.45 -12.61
N GLN A 99 1.65 6.09 -12.31
CA GLN A 99 0.92 5.84 -11.06
C GLN A 99 0.45 4.38 -10.96
N LEU A 100 -0.17 3.84 -12.03
CA LEU A 100 -0.60 2.45 -12.07
C LEU A 100 0.59 1.49 -12.12
N GLU A 101 1.63 1.84 -12.85
CA GLU A 101 2.86 1.05 -12.98
C GLU A 101 3.49 0.76 -11.63
N THR A 102 3.59 1.77 -10.76
CA THR A 102 4.14 1.59 -9.42
C THR A 102 3.14 0.93 -8.48
N ASN A 103 1.92 1.49 -8.35
CA ASN A 103 1.00 1.12 -7.28
C ASN A 103 0.22 -0.17 -7.54
N PHE A 104 0.03 -0.53 -8.81
CA PHE A 104 -0.71 -1.72 -9.22
C PHE A 104 0.20 -2.77 -9.85
N PHE A 105 0.87 -2.46 -10.97
CA PHE A 105 1.74 -3.42 -11.63
C PHE A 105 2.96 -3.80 -10.79
N GLY A 106 3.46 -2.90 -9.94
CA GLY A 106 4.47 -3.23 -8.94
C GLY A 106 4.02 -4.32 -7.97
N VAL A 107 2.75 -4.27 -7.49
CA VAL A 107 2.15 -5.32 -6.66
C VAL A 107 2.01 -6.62 -7.45
N VAL A 108 1.59 -6.56 -8.73
CA VAL A 108 1.48 -7.72 -9.62
C VAL A 108 2.83 -8.42 -9.75
N ARG A 109 3.89 -7.68 -10.12
CA ARG A 109 5.24 -8.22 -10.29
C ARG A 109 5.77 -8.89 -9.03
N MET A 110 5.67 -8.21 -7.90
CA MET A 110 6.09 -8.77 -6.62
C MET A 110 5.34 -10.05 -6.30
N THR A 111 4.02 -10.04 -6.49
CA THR A 111 3.16 -11.22 -6.27
C THR A 111 3.60 -12.39 -7.16
N GLN A 112 3.74 -12.16 -8.47
CA GLN A 112 4.16 -13.19 -9.41
C GLN A 112 5.55 -13.75 -9.09
N ALA A 113 6.48 -12.89 -8.67
CA ALA A 113 7.85 -13.31 -8.35
C ALA A 113 7.94 -14.20 -7.09
N VAL A 114 7.06 -14.00 -6.10
CA VAL A 114 7.14 -14.73 -4.82
C VAL A 114 6.23 -15.95 -4.76
N LEU A 115 5.16 -15.99 -5.54
CA LEU A 115 4.18 -17.08 -5.55
C LEU A 115 4.79 -18.46 -5.83
N PRO A 116 5.72 -18.66 -6.79
CA PRO A 116 6.33 -19.98 -7.01
C PRO A 116 6.97 -20.54 -5.76
N HIS A 117 7.77 -19.76 -5.05
CA HIS A 117 8.42 -20.16 -3.80
C HIS A 117 7.41 -20.46 -2.68
N MET A 118 6.41 -19.60 -2.49
CA MET A 118 5.38 -19.82 -1.47
C MET A 118 4.50 -21.02 -1.78
N ARG A 119 4.18 -21.26 -3.05
CA ARG A 119 3.38 -22.41 -3.51
C ARG A 119 4.11 -23.72 -3.28
N GLU A 120 5.40 -23.81 -3.60
CA GLU A 120 6.24 -24.97 -3.34
C GLU A 120 6.29 -25.31 -1.85
N ARG A 121 6.45 -24.29 -1.00
CA ARG A 121 6.47 -24.43 0.46
C ARG A 121 5.08 -24.64 1.08
N LYS A 122 4.01 -24.47 0.33
CA LYS A 122 2.60 -24.50 0.81
C LYS A 122 2.35 -23.55 1.99
N ALA A 123 3.07 -22.45 2.03
CA ALA A 123 3.00 -21.45 3.10
C ALA A 123 3.46 -20.08 2.60
N GLY A 124 2.84 -19.01 3.11
CA GLY A 124 3.24 -17.63 2.85
C GLY A 124 2.14 -16.64 3.20
N HIS A 125 2.54 -15.41 3.46
CA HIS A 125 1.64 -14.27 3.66
C HIS A 125 1.95 -13.17 2.66
N LEU A 126 0.97 -12.83 1.83
CA LEU A 126 0.99 -11.65 0.96
C LEU A 126 0.14 -10.57 1.60
N ILE A 127 0.79 -9.54 2.15
CA ILE A 127 0.14 -8.40 2.80
C ILE A 127 0.36 -7.18 1.93
N THR A 128 -0.71 -6.50 1.54
CA THR A 128 -0.59 -5.30 0.70
C THR A 128 -1.17 -4.10 1.43
N ILE A 129 -0.42 -3.00 1.42
CA ILE A 129 -0.91 -1.71 1.92
C ILE A 129 -1.76 -1.07 0.82
N SER A 130 -3.07 -1.26 0.95
CA SER A 130 -4.08 -0.58 0.15
C SER A 130 -4.33 0.82 0.71
N SER A 131 -5.56 1.28 0.70
CA SER A 131 -5.98 2.57 1.24
C SER A 131 -7.50 2.60 1.40
N LEU A 132 -8.01 3.48 2.25
CA LEU A 132 -9.42 3.91 2.17
C LEU A 132 -9.77 4.39 0.75
N ALA A 133 -8.82 4.98 0.03
CA ALA A 133 -8.97 5.43 -1.36
C ALA A 133 -9.16 4.27 -2.38
N GLY A 134 -8.96 3.01 -1.97
CA GLY A 134 -9.34 1.81 -2.74
C GLY A 134 -10.79 1.38 -2.53
N LEU A 135 -11.52 2.02 -1.61
CA LEU A 135 -12.92 1.74 -1.28
C LEU A 135 -13.82 2.96 -1.49
N VAL A 136 -13.28 4.15 -1.25
CA VAL A 136 -13.99 5.42 -1.29
C VAL A 136 -13.19 6.39 -2.15
N PRO A 137 -13.76 6.93 -3.25
CA PRO A 137 -13.05 7.86 -4.10
C PRO A 137 -12.81 9.19 -3.38
N VAL A 138 -11.57 9.65 -3.40
CA VAL A 138 -11.14 10.95 -2.89
C VAL A 138 -11.02 11.91 -4.08
N PRO A 139 -11.67 13.07 -4.06
CA PRO A 139 -11.54 14.08 -5.14
C PRO A 139 -10.09 14.52 -5.34
N PHE A 140 -9.71 14.78 -6.58
CA PHE A 140 -8.35 15.17 -7.01
C PHE A 140 -7.26 14.10 -6.80
N TRP A 141 -7.66 12.84 -6.52
CA TRP A 141 -6.79 11.66 -6.42
C TRP A 141 -7.19 10.58 -7.42
N GLY A 142 -7.74 10.96 -8.58
CA GLY A 142 -8.38 10.03 -9.53
C GLY A 142 -7.53 8.81 -9.87
N TYR A 143 -6.29 8.98 -10.29
CA TYR A 143 -5.41 7.87 -10.68
C TYR A 143 -4.88 7.08 -9.49
N TYR A 144 -4.70 7.72 -8.34
CA TYR A 144 -4.39 7.02 -7.09
C TYR A 144 -5.56 6.12 -6.66
N ASN A 145 -6.79 6.67 -6.64
CA ASN A 145 -7.99 5.87 -6.36
C ASN A 145 -8.05 4.67 -7.31
N ALA A 146 -7.94 4.91 -8.63
CA ALA A 146 -7.98 3.84 -9.63
C ALA A 146 -6.95 2.74 -9.34
N SER A 147 -5.70 3.12 -9.01
CA SER A 147 -4.65 2.16 -8.67
C SER A 147 -5.00 1.32 -7.44
N LYS A 148 -5.59 1.92 -6.40
CA LYS A 148 -5.96 1.21 -5.17
C LYS A 148 -7.20 0.35 -5.34
N PHE A 149 -8.21 0.80 -6.11
CA PHE A 149 -9.37 -0.04 -6.50
C PHE A 149 -8.92 -1.26 -7.31
N ALA A 150 -7.98 -1.08 -8.25
CA ALA A 150 -7.43 -2.20 -9.02
C ALA A 150 -6.73 -3.23 -8.12
N VAL A 151 -5.95 -2.77 -7.14
CA VAL A 151 -5.30 -3.64 -6.13
C VAL A 151 -6.34 -4.41 -5.31
N GLU A 152 -7.42 -3.76 -4.86
CA GLU A 152 -8.50 -4.41 -4.10
C GLU A 152 -9.11 -5.56 -4.89
N GLY A 153 -9.52 -5.33 -6.15
CA GLY A 153 -10.11 -6.36 -7.00
C GLY A 153 -9.15 -7.51 -7.31
N LEU A 154 -7.89 -7.20 -7.62
CA LEU A 154 -6.86 -8.21 -7.87
C LEU A 154 -6.65 -9.14 -6.68
N LEU A 155 -6.47 -8.58 -5.49
CA LEU A 155 -6.10 -9.36 -4.31
C LEU A 155 -7.29 -10.13 -3.73
N GLU A 156 -8.51 -9.64 -3.92
CA GLU A 156 -9.72 -10.40 -3.60
C GLU A 156 -9.82 -11.67 -4.45
N THR A 157 -9.57 -11.57 -5.75
CA THR A 157 -9.50 -12.72 -6.66
C THR A 157 -8.36 -13.64 -6.30
N LEU A 158 -7.14 -13.11 -6.17
CA LEU A 158 -5.94 -13.87 -5.84
C LEU A 158 -6.10 -14.73 -4.58
N ARG A 159 -6.78 -14.19 -3.56
CA ARG A 159 -7.03 -14.93 -2.32
C ARG A 159 -7.71 -16.28 -2.55
N HIS A 160 -8.64 -16.35 -3.51
CA HIS A 160 -9.30 -17.59 -3.86
C HIS A 160 -8.37 -18.54 -4.61
N GLU A 161 -7.57 -18.02 -5.52
CA GLU A 161 -6.65 -18.79 -6.38
C GLU A 161 -5.52 -19.45 -5.57
N VAL A 162 -4.97 -18.75 -4.57
CA VAL A 162 -3.79 -19.24 -3.81
C VAL A 162 -4.14 -19.98 -2.52
N ARG A 163 -5.41 -19.96 -2.10
CA ARG A 163 -5.88 -20.63 -0.90
C ARG A 163 -5.56 -22.15 -0.87
N PRO A 164 -5.70 -22.90 -1.98
CA PRO A 164 -5.35 -24.33 -2.01
C PRO A 164 -3.87 -24.60 -1.72
N PHE A 165 -3.01 -23.59 -1.91
CA PHE A 165 -1.58 -23.70 -1.64
C PHE A 165 -1.18 -23.21 -0.23
N GLY A 166 -2.14 -22.97 0.67
CA GLY A 166 -1.85 -22.52 2.04
C GLY A 166 -1.38 -21.07 2.15
N ILE A 167 -1.39 -20.31 1.03
CA ILE A 167 -0.94 -18.91 0.99
C ILE A 167 -2.05 -17.99 1.48
N GLN A 168 -1.72 -17.07 2.38
CA GLN A 168 -2.63 -16.10 2.95
C GLN A 168 -2.50 -14.74 2.26
N VAL A 169 -3.61 -14.17 1.83
CA VAL A 169 -3.67 -12.81 1.24
C VAL A 169 -4.44 -11.91 2.18
N ALA A 170 -3.87 -10.75 2.49
CA ALA A 170 -4.51 -9.73 3.31
C ALA A 170 -4.20 -8.31 2.79
N MET A 171 -5.16 -7.42 2.95
CA MET A 171 -5.03 -6.00 2.65
C MET A 171 -5.17 -5.18 3.93
N VAL A 172 -4.30 -4.19 4.09
CA VAL A 172 -4.44 -3.17 5.13
C VAL A 172 -4.89 -1.89 4.45
N GLU A 173 -6.01 -1.36 4.92
CA GLU A 173 -6.73 -0.21 4.34
C GLU A 173 -6.64 0.98 5.32
N PRO A 174 -5.52 1.72 5.35
CA PRO A 174 -5.42 2.94 6.16
C PRO A 174 -6.29 4.05 5.59
N GLY A 175 -6.81 4.90 6.47
CA GLY A 175 -7.19 6.28 6.12
C GLY A 175 -5.94 7.17 6.09
N ALA A 176 -6.07 8.42 6.51
CA ALA A 176 -4.91 9.30 6.67
C ALA A 176 -3.95 8.76 7.73
N ILE A 177 -2.65 8.79 7.43
CA ILE A 177 -1.55 8.41 8.32
C ILE A 177 -0.47 9.49 8.22
N LYS A 178 -0.01 9.99 9.34
CA LYS A 178 1.04 11.02 9.40
C LYS A 178 2.38 10.42 8.98
N THR A 179 2.75 10.64 7.72
CA THR A 179 4.00 10.13 7.13
C THR A 179 4.51 11.14 6.10
N PRO A 180 5.80 11.12 5.76
CA PRO A 180 6.33 11.84 4.61
C PRO A 180 5.90 11.14 3.30
N PHE A 181 4.58 10.98 3.10
CA PHE A 181 4.06 10.34 1.90
C PHE A 181 4.25 11.27 0.71
N TYR A 182 4.92 10.78 -0.31
CA TYR A 182 5.23 11.58 -1.48
C TYR A 182 3.98 11.76 -2.36
N ALA A 183 3.45 12.99 -2.38
CA ALA A 183 2.42 13.41 -3.31
C ALA A 183 3.07 14.12 -4.50
N GLN A 184 2.95 13.55 -5.69
CA GLN A 184 3.40 14.16 -6.93
C GLN A 184 2.27 15.03 -7.49
N PRO A 185 2.52 16.31 -7.81
CA PRO A 185 1.49 17.13 -8.45
C PRO A 185 1.27 16.71 -9.91
N SER A 186 0.07 16.99 -10.43
CA SER A 186 -0.23 16.89 -11.86
C SER A 186 0.67 17.83 -12.69
N ALA A 187 0.98 17.42 -13.93
CA ALA A 187 1.94 18.15 -14.77
C ALA A 187 1.41 19.51 -15.28
N THR A 188 0.10 19.61 -15.48
CA THR A 188 -0.53 20.77 -16.12
C THR A 188 -1.69 21.32 -15.28
N PRO A 189 -1.41 21.96 -14.12
CA PRO A 189 -2.47 22.56 -13.30
C PRO A 189 -3.27 23.59 -14.09
N MET A 190 -4.61 23.43 -14.11
CA MET A 190 -5.52 24.28 -14.87
C MET A 190 -6.23 25.26 -13.93
N PRO A 191 -6.32 26.58 -14.28
CA PRO A 191 -7.03 27.58 -13.49
C PRO A 191 -8.51 27.21 -13.25
N ALA A 192 -9.13 26.52 -14.20
CA ALA A 192 -10.52 26.06 -14.10
C ALA A 192 -10.80 25.18 -12.87
N TYR A 193 -9.81 24.41 -12.40
CA TYR A 193 -9.94 23.55 -11.23
C TYR A 193 -9.43 24.19 -9.94
N ALA A 194 -8.63 25.24 -9.99
CA ALA A 194 -7.93 25.85 -8.84
C ALA A 194 -8.88 26.14 -7.68
N ARG A 195 -10.05 26.74 -7.98
CA ARG A 195 -11.07 27.13 -7.00
C ARG A 195 -11.53 25.98 -6.09
N TRP A 196 -11.53 24.74 -6.58
CA TRP A 196 -12.01 23.56 -5.84
C TRP A 196 -10.88 22.60 -5.46
N ARG A 197 -9.84 22.50 -6.31
CA ARG A 197 -8.67 21.67 -6.05
C ARG A 197 -7.94 22.10 -4.78
N GLU A 198 -7.65 23.38 -4.65
CA GLU A 198 -6.89 23.89 -3.50
C GLU A 198 -7.60 23.65 -2.17
N PRO A 199 -8.90 23.99 -2.00
CA PRO A 199 -9.63 23.66 -0.76
C PRO A 199 -9.73 22.16 -0.49
N ALA A 200 -9.88 21.33 -1.53
CA ALA A 200 -9.98 19.88 -1.37
C ALA A 200 -8.64 19.26 -0.92
N LEU A 201 -7.54 19.64 -1.55
CA LEU A 201 -6.19 19.19 -1.13
C LEU A 201 -5.82 19.76 0.25
N GLY A 202 -6.23 20.99 0.57
CA GLY A 202 -6.07 21.58 1.89
C GLY A 202 -6.84 20.81 2.98
N ALA A 203 -8.05 20.36 2.70
CA ALA A 203 -8.81 19.49 3.60
C ALA A 203 -8.09 18.17 3.87
N MET A 204 -7.52 17.54 2.82
CA MET A 204 -6.71 16.33 2.99
C MET A 204 -5.46 16.56 3.83
N ALA A 205 -4.72 17.63 3.58
CA ALA A 205 -3.54 17.98 4.37
C ALA A 205 -3.89 18.19 5.86
N GLU A 206 -5.06 18.74 6.14
CA GLU A 206 -5.55 18.88 7.53
C GLU A 206 -5.87 17.52 8.17
N PHE A 207 -6.50 16.59 7.42
CA PHE A 207 -6.70 15.22 7.88
C PHE A 207 -5.38 14.52 8.18
N GLU A 208 -4.40 14.64 7.29
CA GLU A 208 -3.06 14.05 7.47
C GLU A 208 -2.33 14.64 8.68
N ARG A 209 -2.43 15.95 8.92
CA ARG A 209 -1.81 16.59 10.09
C ARG A 209 -2.33 16.07 11.42
N LYS A 210 -3.62 15.72 11.49
CA LYS A 210 -4.30 15.17 12.67
C LYS A 210 -4.25 13.64 12.75
N ALA A 211 -3.70 12.99 11.73
CA ALA A 211 -3.70 11.56 11.60
C ALA A 211 -2.76 10.88 12.61
N PRO A 212 -3.03 9.61 12.97
CA PRO A 212 -2.12 8.81 13.76
C PRO A 212 -0.82 8.53 13.02
N GLY A 213 0.22 8.17 13.77
CA GLY A 213 1.51 7.75 13.20
C GLY A 213 1.44 6.37 12.50
N PRO A 214 2.49 6.01 11.76
CA PRO A 214 2.55 4.77 11.00
C PRO A 214 2.57 3.49 11.87
N ASP A 215 2.89 3.60 13.16
CA ASP A 215 2.94 2.48 14.10
C ASP A 215 1.62 1.72 14.20
N LEU A 216 0.49 2.42 14.00
CA LEU A 216 -0.82 1.81 13.97
C LEU A 216 -0.96 0.80 12.82
N VAL A 217 -0.41 1.14 11.64
CA VAL A 217 -0.38 0.26 10.47
C VAL A 217 0.62 -0.88 10.70
N ALA A 218 1.80 -0.56 11.22
CA ALA A 218 2.85 -1.54 11.52
C ALA A 218 2.38 -2.61 12.50
N ALA A 219 1.72 -2.22 13.59
CA ALA A 219 1.12 -3.15 14.55
C ALA A 219 0.09 -4.08 13.89
N LYS A 220 -0.74 -3.56 12.97
CA LYS A 220 -1.72 -4.37 12.24
C LYS A 220 -1.05 -5.36 11.30
N VAL A 221 -0.04 -4.94 10.54
CA VAL A 221 0.73 -5.82 9.65
C VAL A 221 1.39 -6.94 10.44
N SER A 222 2.03 -6.63 11.57
CA SER A 222 2.63 -7.64 12.45
C SER A 222 1.61 -8.63 12.99
N GLN A 223 0.43 -8.17 13.41
CA GLN A 223 -0.67 -9.05 13.84
C GLN A 223 -1.07 -10.00 12.71
N ILE A 224 -1.22 -9.50 11.46
CA ILE A 224 -1.59 -10.31 10.29
C ILE A 224 -0.51 -11.35 10.00
N ALA A 225 0.77 -10.97 9.99
CA ALA A 225 1.91 -11.84 9.68
C ALA A 225 2.06 -13.04 10.67
N ARG A 226 1.48 -12.90 11.88
CA ARG A 226 1.46 -13.95 12.91
C ARG A 226 0.15 -14.75 12.97
N THR A 227 -0.88 -14.30 12.23
CA THR A 227 -2.19 -14.94 12.22
C THR A 227 -2.24 -16.02 11.14
N THR A 228 -2.59 -17.25 11.50
CA THR A 228 -2.65 -18.39 10.55
C THR A 228 -3.72 -18.23 9.47
N LYS A 229 -4.84 -17.62 9.78
CA LYS A 229 -5.97 -17.38 8.86
C LYS A 229 -6.48 -15.95 8.98
N PRO A 230 -5.72 -14.93 8.48
CA PRO A 230 -6.15 -13.55 8.58
C PRO A 230 -7.39 -13.30 7.71
N LYS A 231 -8.18 -12.29 8.10
CA LYS A 231 -9.22 -11.73 7.23
C LYS A 231 -8.56 -11.11 5.99
N LEU A 232 -9.33 -10.94 4.90
CA LEU A 232 -8.82 -10.29 3.71
C LEU A 232 -8.56 -8.80 3.95
N ARG A 233 -9.53 -8.08 4.54
CA ARG A 233 -9.52 -6.61 4.71
C ARG A 233 -9.35 -6.20 6.15
N HIS A 234 -8.43 -5.26 6.39
CA HIS A 234 -8.11 -4.70 7.71
C HIS A 234 -8.11 -3.17 7.66
N ARG A 235 -9.25 -2.57 7.98
CA ARG A 235 -9.42 -1.11 8.10
C ARG A 235 -8.80 -0.63 9.39
N VAL A 236 -7.78 0.23 9.32
CA VAL A 236 -6.93 0.52 10.49
C VAL A 236 -7.40 1.76 11.24
N THR A 237 -7.75 2.86 10.53
CA THR A 237 -8.20 4.10 11.17
C THR A 237 -9.71 4.14 11.39
N ARG A 238 -10.18 5.06 12.27
CA ARG A 238 -11.62 5.27 12.49
C ARG A 238 -12.32 5.71 11.20
N GLU A 239 -11.68 6.62 10.46
CA GLU A 239 -12.19 7.15 9.20
C GLU A 239 -12.34 6.05 8.16
N ALA A 240 -11.34 5.16 8.04
CA ALA A 240 -11.41 4.02 7.12
C ALA A 240 -12.59 3.10 7.43
N LYS A 241 -12.87 2.84 8.71
CA LYS A 241 -14.03 2.05 9.14
C LYS A 241 -15.34 2.78 8.86
N MET A 242 -15.41 4.05 9.24
CA MET A 242 -16.63 4.86 9.14
C MET A 242 -17.02 5.09 7.67
N PHE A 243 -16.11 5.62 6.84
CA PHE A 243 -16.46 5.96 5.45
C PHE A 243 -16.74 4.73 4.60
N SER A 244 -16.04 3.61 4.81
CA SER A 244 -16.36 2.37 4.11
C SER A 244 -17.73 1.80 4.53
N PHE A 245 -18.13 1.95 5.80
CA PHE A 245 -19.46 1.57 6.27
C PHE A 245 -20.55 2.50 5.69
N LEU A 246 -20.33 3.82 5.73
CA LEU A 246 -21.26 4.80 5.15
C LEU A 246 -21.45 4.59 3.65
N ARG A 247 -20.38 4.26 2.89
CA ARG A 247 -20.49 3.95 1.47
C ARG A 247 -21.38 2.72 1.20
N TRP A 248 -21.32 1.74 2.07
CA TRP A 248 -22.16 0.54 1.95
C TRP A 248 -23.62 0.82 2.35
N LEU A 249 -23.83 1.66 3.37
CA LEU A 249 -25.14 1.90 3.95
C LEU A 249 -25.97 2.94 3.18
N LEU A 250 -25.33 4.02 2.71
CA LEU A 250 -26.03 5.16 2.11
C LEU A 250 -26.31 4.98 0.62
N PRO A 251 -27.46 5.46 0.12
CA PRO A 251 -27.68 5.61 -1.32
C PRO A 251 -26.56 6.44 -1.95
N ALA A 252 -26.18 6.11 -3.20
CA ALA A 252 -25.03 6.71 -3.91
C ALA A 252 -25.05 8.25 -3.89
N GLY A 253 -26.19 8.89 -4.16
CA GLY A 253 -26.31 10.35 -4.17
C GLY A 253 -26.10 10.99 -2.78
N ALA A 254 -26.56 10.34 -1.72
CA ALA A 254 -26.34 10.83 -0.35
C ALA A 254 -24.87 10.72 0.06
N PHE A 255 -24.23 9.61 -0.28
CA PHE A 255 -22.80 9.43 -0.04
C PHE A 255 -21.97 10.45 -0.82
N GLU A 256 -22.28 10.64 -2.11
CA GLU A 256 -21.61 11.62 -2.98
C GLU A 256 -21.76 13.06 -2.44
N ALA A 257 -22.96 13.45 -1.98
CA ALA A 257 -23.17 14.75 -1.37
C ALA A 257 -22.32 14.93 -0.10
N GLY A 258 -22.17 13.89 0.72
CA GLY A 258 -21.29 13.89 1.87
C GLY A 258 -19.82 14.07 1.51
N VAL A 259 -19.34 13.38 0.46
CA VAL A 259 -17.97 13.53 -0.06
C VAL A 259 -17.75 14.97 -0.54
N ARG A 260 -18.64 15.51 -1.40
CA ARG A 260 -18.52 16.89 -1.88
C ARG A 260 -18.45 17.89 -0.73
N SER A 261 -19.33 17.77 0.25
CA SER A 261 -19.34 18.63 1.43
C SER A 261 -18.03 18.57 2.22
N GLY A 262 -17.53 17.35 2.47
CA GLY A 262 -16.26 17.14 3.21
C GLY A 262 -15.05 17.75 2.52
N PHE A 263 -15.03 17.76 1.18
CA PHE A 263 -13.96 18.31 0.36
C PHE A 263 -14.24 19.74 -0.14
N LYS A 264 -15.29 20.40 0.35
CA LYS A 264 -15.68 21.78 -0.03
C LYS A 264 -15.92 21.95 -1.54
N ILE A 265 -16.42 20.92 -2.20
CA ILE A 265 -16.79 20.94 -3.62
C ILE A 265 -18.27 21.32 -3.72
N PRO A 266 -18.66 22.30 -4.54
CA PRO A 266 -20.07 22.73 -4.68
C PRO A 266 -20.96 21.64 -5.25
N LYS A 267 -22.27 21.88 -5.12
CA LYS A 267 -23.32 20.99 -5.69
C LYS A 267 -23.30 21.02 -7.21
#